data_6c894bfb108db82b4590051052010674
#
_entry.id   6c894bfb108db82b4590051052010674
#
_cell.length_a   1.000
_cell.length_b   1.000
_cell.length_c   1.000
_cell.angle_alpha   90.00
_cell.angle_beta   90.00
_cell.angle_gamma   90.00
#
_symmetry.space_group_name_H-M   'P 1'
#
loop_
_entity.id
_entity.type
_entity.pdbx_description
1 polymer ?
#
loop_
_entity_poly.entity_id
_entity_poly.type
_entity_poly.pdbx_seq_one_letter_code
_entity_poly.pdbx_strand_id
1 'polypeptide(L)'
;MDKVVVNSYEDFEKLLGRQIGISDYVEVSQDRINLFADATLDHQWIHVDTERAKVESPYHSTIVHGYLTLSLLPHMWNQIIEVNNLKMMINYGMDKMKFGQAVLAGQSIRMVASLHSLQNLRGVAKAEIKFTIEIKDQPKTVSYTHLTLPTT
;
A
#
# COMPACT_ATOMS: atom_id res chain seq x y z
N MET A 1 -7.72 -15.37 4.24
CA MET A 1 -8.88 -14.44 4.31
C MET A 1 -9.60 -14.49 2.97
N ASP A 2 -10.90 -14.60 2.96
CA ASP A 2 -11.67 -14.65 1.72
C ASP A 2 -11.70 -13.25 1.10
N LYS A 3 -11.33 -13.17 -0.18
CA LYS A 3 -11.39 -11.93 -0.95
C LYS A 3 -12.83 -11.51 -1.19
N VAL A 4 -13.07 -10.21 -1.19
CA VAL A 4 -14.30 -9.65 -1.73
C VAL A 4 -14.26 -9.80 -3.25
N VAL A 5 -15.31 -10.37 -3.85
CA VAL A 5 -15.39 -10.56 -5.30
C VAL A 5 -16.35 -9.54 -5.91
N VAL A 6 -15.87 -8.82 -6.91
CA VAL A 6 -16.61 -7.80 -7.66
C VAL A 6 -16.65 -8.21 -9.13
N ASN A 7 -17.85 -8.45 -9.67
CA ASN A 7 -18.03 -8.89 -11.06
C ASN A 7 -18.61 -7.80 -11.98
N SER A 8 -19.08 -6.70 -11.40
CA SER A 8 -19.73 -5.60 -12.11
C SER A 8 -19.51 -4.26 -11.41
N TYR A 9 -19.80 -3.17 -12.12
CA TYR A 9 -19.80 -1.83 -11.52
C TYR A 9 -20.75 -1.76 -10.32
N GLU A 10 -21.94 -2.36 -10.45
CA GLU A 10 -22.97 -2.39 -9.41
C GLU A 10 -22.50 -3.13 -8.15
N ASP A 11 -21.75 -4.21 -8.30
CA ASP A 11 -21.14 -4.92 -7.18
C ASP A 11 -20.12 -4.05 -6.47
N PHE A 12 -19.31 -3.30 -7.24
CA PHE A 12 -18.33 -2.38 -6.70
C PHE A 12 -19.02 -1.22 -5.95
N GLU A 13 -20.11 -0.69 -6.51
CA GLU A 13 -20.89 0.38 -5.89
C GLU A 13 -21.46 0.02 -4.52
N LYS A 14 -21.79 -1.25 -4.29
CA LYS A 14 -22.28 -1.75 -2.98
C LYS A 14 -21.23 -1.61 -1.87
N LEU A 15 -19.96 -1.48 -2.21
CA LEU A 15 -18.87 -1.31 -1.25
C LEU A 15 -18.63 0.15 -0.87
N LEU A 16 -19.33 1.09 -1.51
CA LEU A 16 -19.15 2.52 -1.31
C LEU A 16 -19.36 2.93 0.15
N GLY A 17 -18.39 3.65 0.70
CA GLY A 17 -18.38 4.09 2.09
C GLY A 17 -18.07 2.99 3.11
N ARG A 18 -17.69 1.80 2.66
CA ARG A 18 -17.41 0.64 3.53
C ARG A 18 -15.94 0.25 3.50
N GLN A 19 -15.48 -0.35 4.59
CA GLN A 19 -14.23 -1.08 4.59
C GLN A 19 -14.36 -2.30 3.68
N ILE A 20 -13.47 -2.40 2.70
CA ILE A 20 -13.44 -3.54 1.76
C ILE A 20 -12.77 -4.73 2.42
N GLY A 21 -11.65 -4.50 3.13
CA GLY A 21 -10.94 -5.55 3.80
C GLY A 21 -9.60 -5.12 4.36
N ILE A 22 -8.90 -6.12 4.90
CA ILE A 22 -7.57 -6.00 5.50
C ILE A 22 -6.69 -7.07 4.86
N SER A 23 -5.52 -6.70 4.39
CA SER A 23 -4.55 -7.66 3.83
C SER A 23 -3.88 -8.49 4.91
N ASP A 24 -3.23 -9.57 4.50
CA ASP A 24 -2.25 -10.24 5.35
C ASP A 24 -1.04 -9.33 5.58
N TYR A 25 -0.28 -9.62 6.63
CA TYR A 25 0.99 -8.95 6.86
C TYR A 25 2.04 -9.39 5.85
N VAL A 26 2.82 -8.43 5.35
CA VAL A 26 4.00 -8.67 4.54
C VAL A 26 5.23 -8.13 5.26
N GLU A 27 6.23 -8.98 5.44
CA GLU A 27 7.52 -8.58 6.01
C GLU A 27 8.30 -7.75 4.98
N VAL A 28 8.84 -6.63 5.43
CA VAL A 28 9.75 -5.81 4.63
C VAL A 28 11.18 -6.05 5.10
N SER A 29 11.80 -7.10 4.57
CA SER A 29 13.16 -7.50 4.90
C SER A 29 14.21 -6.53 4.38
N GLN A 30 15.42 -6.56 4.94
CA GLN A 30 16.55 -5.80 4.41
C GLN A 30 16.85 -6.17 2.96
N ASP A 31 16.73 -7.45 2.58
CA ASP A 31 16.94 -7.87 1.20
C ASP A 31 15.96 -7.21 0.24
N ARG A 32 14.69 -7.09 0.62
CA ARG A 32 13.67 -6.39 -0.18
C ARG A 32 13.99 -4.90 -0.31
N ILE A 33 14.45 -4.28 0.77
CA ILE A 33 14.89 -2.87 0.76
C ILE A 33 16.07 -2.68 -0.19
N ASN A 34 17.06 -3.57 -0.14
CA ASN A 34 18.21 -3.51 -1.02
C ASN A 34 17.84 -3.67 -2.50
N LEU A 35 16.94 -4.59 -2.82
CA LEU A 35 16.40 -4.76 -4.18
C LEU A 35 15.67 -3.50 -4.68
N PHE A 36 14.90 -2.87 -3.81
CA PHE A 36 14.22 -1.60 -4.16
C PHE A 36 15.21 -0.45 -4.37
N ALA A 37 16.23 -0.37 -3.52
CA ALA A 37 17.30 0.62 -3.67
C ALA A 37 18.04 0.45 -5.00
N ASP A 38 18.33 -0.78 -5.41
CA ASP A 38 18.95 -1.08 -6.69
C ASP A 38 18.04 -0.73 -7.87
N ALA A 39 16.75 -1.04 -7.78
CA ALA A 39 15.78 -0.76 -8.83
C ALA A 39 15.53 0.75 -9.04
N THR A 40 15.59 1.54 -7.99
CA THR A 40 15.26 2.98 -8.00
C THR A 40 16.47 3.88 -7.92
N LEU A 41 17.66 3.32 -7.66
CA LEU A 41 18.92 4.02 -7.45
C LEU A 41 18.93 4.91 -6.18
N ASP A 42 18.02 4.65 -5.25
CA ASP A 42 18.01 5.31 -3.94
C ASP A 42 18.76 4.48 -2.91
N HIS A 43 20.05 4.71 -2.83
CA HIS A 43 20.97 4.02 -1.92
C HIS A 43 21.34 4.89 -0.70
N GLN A 44 20.43 5.74 -0.24
CA GLN A 44 20.68 6.51 0.98
C GLN A 44 21.03 5.56 2.14
N TRP A 45 22.07 5.90 2.90
CA TRP A 45 22.61 5.03 3.94
C TRP A 45 21.57 4.57 4.97
N ILE A 46 20.58 5.41 5.26
CA ILE A 46 19.51 5.10 6.23
C ILE A 46 18.67 3.88 5.83
N HIS A 47 18.70 3.49 4.55
CA HIS A 47 17.99 2.33 4.03
C HIS A 47 18.88 1.09 3.87
N VAL A 48 20.14 1.28 3.51
CA VAL A 48 20.98 0.16 3.04
C VAL A 48 22.22 -0.12 3.91
N ASP A 49 22.70 0.84 4.69
CA ASP A 49 23.86 0.65 5.54
C ASP A 49 23.46 0.28 6.97
N THR A 50 23.34 -1.01 7.20
CA THR A 50 22.87 -1.55 8.48
C THR A 50 23.82 -1.24 9.64
N GLU A 51 25.14 -1.25 9.41
CA GLU A 51 26.11 -0.99 10.47
C GLU A 51 26.11 0.49 10.86
N ARG A 52 26.08 1.37 9.88
CA ARG A 52 25.96 2.81 10.15
C ARG A 52 24.63 3.14 10.82
N ALA A 53 23.54 2.55 10.36
CA ALA A 53 22.21 2.81 10.91
C ALA A 53 22.08 2.41 12.39
N LYS A 54 22.75 1.36 12.84
CA LYS A 54 22.75 0.97 14.26
C LYS A 54 23.30 2.07 15.17
N VAL A 55 24.25 2.87 14.66
CA VAL A 55 24.95 3.89 15.43
C VAL A 55 24.36 5.29 15.22
N GLU A 56 24.11 5.66 13.96
CA GLU A 56 23.77 7.04 13.59
C GLU A 56 22.24 7.25 13.38
N SER A 57 21.48 6.19 13.08
CA SER A 57 20.04 6.34 12.90
C SER A 57 19.32 6.56 14.23
N PRO A 58 18.37 7.51 14.30
CA PRO A 58 17.54 7.68 15.49
C PRO A 58 16.68 6.46 15.81
N TYR A 59 16.55 5.53 14.85
CA TYR A 59 15.81 4.27 15.02
C TYR A 59 16.72 3.10 15.41
N HIS A 60 18.06 3.28 15.45
CA HIS A 60 19.06 2.21 15.64
C HIS A 60 18.89 1.03 14.68
N SER A 61 18.35 1.30 13.51
CA SER A 61 18.08 0.34 12.44
C SER A 61 17.96 1.08 11.12
N THR A 62 18.12 0.35 10.02
CA THR A 62 17.67 0.84 8.72
C THR A 62 16.15 0.92 8.66
N ILE A 63 15.66 1.82 7.85
CA ILE A 63 14.22 2.02 7.62
C ILE A 63 13.86 1.73 6.17
N VAL A 64 12.61 1.32 5.97
CA VAL A 64 12.03 1.06 4.66
C VAL A 64 11.84 2.39 3.93
N HIS A 65 12.16 2.42 2.62
CA HIS A 65 11.80 3.56 1.79
C HIS A 65 10.28 3.79 1.83
N GLY A 66 9.85 5.01 2.04
CA GLY A 66 8.42 5.33 1.96
C GLY A 66 7.81 4.88 0.63
N TYR A 67 8.51 5.07 -0.47
CA TYR A 67 8.09 4.62 -1.80
C TYR A 67 8.03 3.10 -1.95
N LEU A 68 8.85 2.33 -1.23
CA LEU A 68 8.71 0.86 -1.20
C LEU A 68 7.41 0.46 -0.52
N THR A 69 7.08 1.07 0.62
CA THR A 69 5.80 0.84 1.29
C THR A 69 4.62 1.08 0.35
N LEU A 70 4.64 2.18 -0.40
CA LEU A 70 3.62 2.47 -1.42
C LEU A 70 3.61 1.44 -2.56
N SER A 71 4.78 1.01 -3.00
CA SER A 71 4.92 0.04 -4.08
C SER A 71 4.37 -1.35 -3.72
N LEU A 72 4.20 -1.65 -2.44
CA LEU A 72 3.59 -2.88 -1.96
C LEU A 72 2.04 -2.83 -1.93
N LEU A 73 1.43 -1.66 -2.13
CA LEU A 73 -0.03 -1.52 -2.11
C LEU A 73 -0.74 -2.43 -3.11
N PRO A 74 -0.31 -2.57 -4.39
CA PRO A 74 -0.96 -3.48 -5.32
C PRO A 74 -0.94 -4.93 -4.87
N HIS A 75 0.15 -5.38 -4.26
CA HIS A 75 0.25 -6.73 -3.68
C HIS A 75 -0.78 -6.94 -2.57
N MET A 76 -0.87 -5.99 -1.63
CA MET A 76 -1.82 -6.06 -0.53
C MET A 76 -3.27 -5.89 -0.99
N TRP A 77 -3.52 -5.02 -1.97
CA TRP A 77 -4.82 -4.85 -2.60
C TRP A 77 -5.34 -6.14 -3.23
N ASN A 78 -4.49 -6.86 -3.93
CA ASN A 78 -4.84 -8.12 -4.57
C ASN A 78 -5.18 -9.25 -3.58
N GLN A 79 -4.82 -9.10 -2.31
CA GLN A 79 -5.26 -10.02 -1.25
C GLN A 79 -6.66 -9.69 -0.71
N ILE A 80 -7.08 -8.44 -0.83
CA ILE A 80 -8.34 -7.93 -0.27
C ILE A 80 -9.51 -8.18 -1.22
N ILE A 81 -9.30 -7.93 -2.50
CA ILE A 81 -10.36 -7.90 -3.50
C ILE A 81 -9.95 -8.59 -4.80
N GLU A 82 -10.92 -9.22 -5.43
CA GLU A 82 -10.84 -9.73 -6.79
C GLU A 82 -11.86 -8.99 -7.64
N VAL A 83 -11.38 -8.25 -8.64
CA VAL A 83 -12.24 -7.50 -9.56
C VAL A 83 -12.21 -8.19 -10.92
N ASN A 84 -13.32 -8.78 -11.28
CA ASN A 84 -13.48 -9.53 -12.54
C ASN A 84 -14.02 -8.62 -13.66
N ASN A 85 -13.92 -9.12 -14.90
CA ASN A 85 -14.41 -8.42 -16.10
C ASN A 85 -13.73 -7.06 -16.34
N LEU A 86 -12.47 -6.95 -15.93
CA LEU A 86 -11.60 -5.81 -16.22
C LEU A 86 -10.59 -6.16 -17.31
N LYS A 87 -10.28 -5.19 -18.17
CA LYS A 87 -9.14 -5.31 -19.07
C LYS A 87 -7.84 -5.00 -18.36
N MET A 88 -7.82 -3.95 -17.57
CA MET A 88 -6.65 -3.53 -16.79
C MET A 88 -7.05 -2.63 -15.62
N MET A 89 -6.18 -2.54 -14.64
CA MET A 89 -6.25 -1.59 -13.55
C MET A 89 -4.99 -0.73 -13.55
N ILE A 90 -5.16 0.59 -13.47
CA ILE A 90 -4.07 1.54 -13.56
C ILE A 90 -4.08 2.42 -12.31
N ASN A 91 -2.91 2.69 -11.75
CA ASN A 91 -2.77 3.71 -10.70
C ASN A 91 -2.81 5.08 -11.37
N TYR A 92 -3.90 5.82 -11.15
CA TYR A 92 -4.10 7.11 -11.77
C TYR A 92 -3.49 8.27 -10.98
N GLY A 93 -3.57 8.19 -9.66
CA GLY A 93 -3.08 9.26 -8.80
C GLY A 93 -3.26 8.96 -7.33
N MET A 94 -2.74 9.83 -6.51
CA MET A 94 -2.72 9.69 -5.07
C MET A 94 -2.88 11.06 -4.43
N ASP A 95 -3.81 11.19 -3.49
CA ASP A 95 -4.09 12.44 -2.77
C ASP A 95 -3.77 12.31 -1.28
N LYS A 96 -3.37 13.43 -0.67
CA LYS A 96 -3.23 13.58 0.79
C LYS A 96 -2.38 12.50 1.46
N MET A 97 -1.36 12.02 0.75
CA MET A 97 -0.47 10.99 1.27
C MET A 97 0.49 11.57 2.31
N LYS A 98 0.61 10.87 3.45
CA LYS A 98 1.58 11.21 4.50
C LYS A 98 2.27 9.95 5.00
N PHE A 99 3.57 10.06 5.25
CA PHE A 99 4.35 9.07 5.98
C PHE A 99 4.42 9.52 7.45
N GLY A 100 3.62 8.89 8.31
CA GLY A 100 3.51 9.28 9.71
C GLY A 100 4.53 8.60 10.62
N GLN A 101 4.87 7.36 10.32
CA GLN A 101 5.79 6.53 11.11
C GLN A 101 6.73 5.77 10.19
N ALA A 102 8.02 5.69 10.57
CA ALA A 102 8.98 4.88 9.84
C ALA A 102 8.69 3.38 10.06
N VAL A 103 8.83 2.61 8.98
CA VAL A 103 8.85 1.15 9.04
C VAL A 103 10.31 0.73 9.14
N LEU A 104 10.66 -0.02 10.16
CA LEU A 104 12.02 -0.54 10.33
C LEU A 104 12.21 -1.80 9.47
N ALA A 105 13.44 -2.03 9.03
CA ALA A 105 13.77 -3.27 8.32
C ALA A 105 13.38 -4.50 9.16
N GLY A 106 12.71 -5.47 8.54
CA GLY A 106 12.22 -6.68 9.20
C GLY A 106 10.84 -6.56 9.84
N GLN A 107 10.26 -5.37 9.92
CA GLN A 107 8.88 -5.21 10.37
C GLN A 107 7.90 -5.67 9.28
N SER A 108 6.73 -6.09 9.72
CA SER A 108 5.63 -6.51 8.85
C SER A 108 4.54 -5.45 8.80
N ILE A 109 4.02 -5.20 7.61
CA ILE A 109 2.96 -4.21 7.36
C ILE A 109 1.75 -4.86 6.71
N ARG A 110 0.57 -4.26 6.88
CA ARG A 110 -0.66 -4.63 6.19
C ARG A 110 -1.44 -3.40 5.77
N MET A 111 -2.36 -3.59 4.82
CA MET A 111 -3.25 -2.56 4.31
C MET A 111 -4.66 -2.75 4.84
N VAL A 112 -5.27 -1.67 5.30
CA VAL A 112 -6.71 -1.57 5.55
C VAL A 112 -7.30 -0.67 4.48
N ALA A 113 -8.25 -1.17 3.68
CA ALA A 113 -8.80 -0.46 2.52
C ALA A 113 -10.30 -0.24 2.62
N SER A 114 -10.75 0.94 2.21
CA SER A 114 -12.14 1.33 2.09
C SER A 114 -12.40 2.00 0.75
N LEU A 115 -13.59 1.80 0.17
CA LEU A 115 -13.99 2.51 -1.04
C LEU A 115 -14.57 3.87 -0.65
N HIS A 116 -13.88 4.93 -1.04
CA HIS A 116 -14.27 6.31 -0.72
C HIS A 116 -15.21 6.89 -1.76
N SER A 117 -14.92 6.73 -3.04
CA SER A 117 -15.76 7.19 -4.14
C SER A 117 -15.67 6.28 -5.35
N LEU A 118 -16.69 6.29 -6.18
CA LEU A 118 -16.76 5.53 -7.41
C LEU A 118 -17.50 6.35 -8.46
N GLN A 119 -16.91 6.50 -9.64
CA GLN A 119 -17.48 7.24 -10.76
C GLN A 119 -17.40 6.40 -12.04
N ASN A 120 -18.48 6.45 -12.82
CA ASN A 120 -18.49 5.86 -14.15
C ASN A 120 -18.18 6.95 -15.18
N LEU A 121 -17.02 6.84 -15.82
CA LEU A 121 -16.54 7.75 -16.85
C LEU A 121 -16.65 7.08 -18.23
N ARG A 122 -17.88 6.86 -18.69
CA ARG A 122 -18.17 6.26 -20.01
C ARG A 122 -17.49 4.90 -20.22
N GLY A 123 -17.70 3.97 -19.27
CA GLY A 123 -17.14 2.62 -19.32
C GLY A 123 -15.79 2.47 -18.63
N VAL A 124 -15.25 3.54 -18.08
CA VAL A 124 -14.10 3.52 -17.18
C VAL A 124 -14.59 3.77 -15.76
N ALA A 125 -14.45 2.83 -14.87
CA ALA A 125 -14.76 3.06 -13.47
C ALA A 125 -13.55 3.73 -12.80
N LYS A 126 -13.74 4.91 -12.24
CA LYS A 126 -12.76 5.61 -11.42
C LYS A 126 -13.09 5.36 -9.97
N ALA A 127 -12.28 4.56 -9.29
CA ALA A 127 -12.43 4.26 -7.88
C ALA A 127 -11.39 5.00 -7.06
N GLU A 128 -11.82 5.65 -5.99
CA GLU A 128 -10.93 6.26 -5.00
C GLU A 128 -10.93 5.40 -3.75
N ILE A 129 -9.77 4.83 -3.45
CA ILE A 129 -9.56 3.94 -2.31
C ILE A 129 -8.86 4.73 -1.21
N LYS A 130 -9.50 4.76 -0.05
CA LYS A 130 -8.87 5.22 1.18
C LYS A 130 -8.19 4.04 1.83
N PHE A 131 -6.91 4.16 2.11
CA PHE A 131 -6.19 3.11 2.82
C PHE A 131 -5.31 3.64 3.95
N THR A 132 -5.05 2.77 4.89
CA THR A 132 -4.07 2.94 5.94
C THR A 132 -3.11 1.76 5.94
N ILE A 133 -1.85 2.03 6.26
CA ILE A 133 -0.85 0.99 6.45
C ILE A 133 -0.56 0.87 7.95
N GLU A 134 -0.67 -0.33 8.46
CA GLU A 134 -0.40 -0.66 9.86
C GLU A 134 0.85 -1.52 9.97
N ILE A 135 1.67 -1.25 10.98
CA ILE A 135 2.79 -2.11 11.37
C ILE A 135 2.29 -3.11 12.39
N LYS A 136 2.66 -4.37 12.23
CA LYS A 136 2.33 -5.44 13.18
C LYS A 136 2.77 -5.06 14.60
N ASP A 137 1.88 -5.26 15.55
CA ASP A 137 2.09 -5.00 16.98
C ASP A 137 2.39 -3.52 17.32
N GLN A 138 2.06 -2.58 16.42
CA GLN A 138 2.20 -1.15 16.65
C GLN A 138 0.83 -0.45 16.63
N PRO A 139 0.55 0.46 17.58
CA PRO A 139 -0.76 1.12 17.66
C PRO A 139 -0.95 2.25 16.63
N LYS A 140 0.12 2.70 15.99
CA LYS A 140 0.07 3.84 15.05
C LYS A 140 0.14 3.37 13.60
N THR A 141 -0.61 4.05 12.74
CA THR A 141 -0.56 3.84 11.30
C THR A 141 0.67 4.48 10.66
N VAL A 142 1.23 3.83 9.64
CA VAL A 142 2.41 4.30 8.90
C VAL A 142 2.05 5.41 7.92
N SER A 143 0.99 5.18 7.15
CA SER A 143 0.55 6.11 6.12
C SER A 143 -0.96 6.08 5.95
N TYR A 144 -1.47 7.17 5.41
CA TYR A 144 -2.87 7.38 5.14
C TYR A 144 -2.99 8.13 3.82
N THR A 145 -3.79 7.60 2.89
CA THR A 145 -3.99 8.25 1.60
C THR A 145 -5.23 7.79 0.86
N HIS A 146 -5.57 8.53 -0.19
CA HIS A 146 -6.57 8.19 -1.19
C HIS A 146 -5.86 7.83 -2.50
N LEU A 147 -6.03 6.60 -2.95
CA LEU A 147 -5.54 6.10 -4.22
C LEU A 147 -6.68 6.08 -5.24
N THR A 148 -6.46 6.66 -6.39
CA THR A 148 -7.43 6.64 -7.50
C THR A 148 -7.05 5.55 -8.50
N LEU A 149 -7.96 4.61 -8.73
CA LEU A 149 -7.81 3.51 -9.67
C LEU A 149 -8.87 3.67 -10.78
N PRO A 150 -8.53 4.06 -12.00
CA PRO A 150 -9.42 3.88 -13.13
C PRO A 150 -9.42 2.39 -13.52
N THR A 151 -10.60 1.85 -13.65
CA THR A 151 -10.84 0.47 -14.13
C THR A 151 -11.57 0.55 -15.46
N THR A 152 -11.05 -0.11 -16.45
CA THR A 152 -11.69 -0.19 -17.77
C THR A 152 -12.30 -1.56 -18.01
#